data_2bfb79dde723ea0081734818c8ffc3ea
#
_entry.id   2bfb79dde723ea0081734818c8ffc3ea
#
_cell.length_a   1.000
_cell.length_b   1.000
_cell.length_c   1.000
_cell.angle_alpha   90.00
_cell.angle_beta   90.00
_cell.angle_gamma   90.00
#
_symmetry.space_group_name_H-M   'P 1'
#
loop_
_entity.id
_entity.type
_entity.pdbx_description
1 polymer ?
#
loop_
_entity_poly.entity_id
_entity_poly.type
_entity_poly.pdbx_seq_one_letter_code
_entity_poly.pdbx_strand_id
1 'polypeptide(L)'
;AYQVKVLKRTGRVDAKACVACNACAEICPVSVPSEFDVGIANRKAIYIPFPQAVPNTYIIDGASCTYVQSDGKKCGACLKKCAKDAIHFDAKDELIEFEVGNIIVATGYDTFDAHRLDRYGYGVLPNVLTSLEFERLTNASGPTGGKIVVKTKKLNKRTKTEEWVFDADGPKPKAVAIIHCVGSRDQNFNSYCSRVCCMYSLKFGHLVREKLPDAACYEYYIDMRAFGKGYEEFFERIKDEGVHVVRGRSARILPKGDRMIVKGEDIIHETVIELPVDMVLLAVGLQPTADAERLASMLGIERVQEGWFSEMEYNVEPTSTERGGIFVAGVCQGPKDIPDTVAQAAAVAAKALKSIVSGSIQGSRHRLTLLDIEQRAMSLAV
;
A
#
# COMPACT_ATOMS: atom_id res chain seq x y z
N ALA A 1 -5.65 -6.33 31.76
CA ALA A 1 -4.45 -6.67 31.02
C ALA A 1 -4.76 -7.73 29.97
N TYR A 2 -4.00 -7.74 28.86
CA TYR A 2 -4.09 -8.72 27.80
C TYR A 2 -2.84 -9.58 27.79
N GLN A 3 -2.99 -10.89 27.65
CA GLN A 3 -1.89 -11.82 27.39
C GLN A 3 -1.71 -11.93 25.89
N VAL A 4 -0.54 -11.51 25.37
CA VAL A 4 -0.23 -11.48 23.94
C VAL A 4 0.91 -12.44 23.64
N LYS A 5 0.69 -13.37 22.69
CA LYS A 5 1.69 -14.30 22.21
C LYS A 5 2.12 -13.89 20.79
N VAL A 6 3.39 -13.62 20.62
CA VAL A 6 3.97 -13.19 19.34
C VAL A 6 4.95 -14.24 18.82
N LEU A 7 4.71 -14.79 17.66
CA LEU A 7 5.68 -15.64 16.97
C LEU A 7 6.66 -14.74 16.20
N LYS A 8 7.86 -14.57 16.78
CA LYS A 8 8.96 -13.87 16.14
C LYS A 8 9.62 -14.82 15.12
N ARG A 9 9.37 -14.54 13.86
CA ARG A 9 9.97 -15.28 12.74
C ARG A 9 11.47 -15.04 12.69
N THR A 10 12.25 -16.10 12.53
CA THR A 10 13.69 -15.97 12.33
C THR A 10 14.02 -15.42 10.96
N GLY A 11 14.83 -14.37 10.89
CA GLY A 11 15.45 -13.88 9.65
C GLY A 11 16.63 -14.72 9.20
N ARG A 12 17.07 -15.69 9.99
CA ARG A 12 18.28 -16.53 9.79
C ARG A 12 19.57 -15.72 9.62
N VAL A 13 19.56 -14.46 10.00
CA VAL A 13 20.73 -13.58 10.01
C VAL A 13 20.74 -12.86 11.36
N ASP A 14 21.87 -12.90 12.04
CA ASP A 14 22.05 -12.18 13.30
C ASP A 14 22.18 -10.68 13.01
N ALA A 15 21.19 -9.92 13.46
CA ALA A 15 21.13 -8.48 13.27
C ALA A 15 22.25 -7.71 13.98
N LYS A 16 22.85 -8.29 15.03
CA LYS A 16 23.97 -7.67 15.77
C LYS A 16 25.31 -7.88 15.06
N ALA A 17 25.49 -8.99 14.38
CA ALA A 17 26.71 -9.34 13.64
C ALA A 17 26.69 -8.81 12.20
N CYS A 18 25.52 -8.66 11.59
CA CYS A 18 25.34 -8.22 10.21
C CYS A 18 25.67 -6.73 10.04
N VAL A 19 26.59 -6.42 9.13
CA VAL A 19 27.01 -5.05 8.78
C VAL A 19 26.45 -4.55 7.45
N ALA A 20 25.46 -5.23 6.90
CA ALA A 20 24.76 -4.88 5.65
C ALA A 20 25.69 -4.67 4.42
N CYS A 21 26.81 -5.41 4.32
CA CYS A 21 27.84 -5.23 3.30
C CYS A 21 27.47 -5.73 1.89
N ASN A 22 26.30 -6.30 1.67
CA ASN A 22 25.76 -6.83 0.41
C ASN A 22 26.43 -8.11 -0.14
N ALA A 23 27.56 -8.55 0.36
CA ALA A 23 28.32 -9.70 -0.19
C ALA A 23 27.49 -11.00 -0.30
N CYS A 24 26.56 -11.22 0.61
CA CYS A 24 25.67 -12.39 0.61
C CYS A 24 24.60 -12.32 -0.49
N ALA A 25 24.06 -11.11 -0.79
CA ALA A 25 23.09 -10.94 -1.86
C ALA A 25 23.74 -11.02 -3.25
N GLU A 26 24.93 -10.46 -3.41
CA GLU A 26 25.67 -10.54 -4.68
C GLU A 26 25.92 -11.97 -5.14
N ILE A 27 26.30 -12.85 -4.21
CA ILE A 27 26.59 -14.26 -4.54
C ILE A 27 25.32 -15.12 -4.65
N CYS A 28 24.16 -14.64 -4.22
CA CYS A 28 22.92 -15.42 -4.23
C CYS A 28 22.40 -15.64 -5.65
N PRO A 29 22.25 -16.92 -6.10
CA PRO A 29 21.77 -17.22 -7.45
C PRO A 29 20.25 -17.04 -7.63
N VAL A 30 19.50 -16.93 -6.53
CA VAL A 30 18.05 -16.82 -6.56
C VAL A 30 17.64 -15.39 -6.93
N SER A 31 16.61 -15.28 -7.78
CA SER A 31 16.00 -14.01 -8.16
C SER A 31 14.49 -14.23 -8.20
N VAL A 32 13.75 -13.47 -7.39
CA VAL A 32 12.28 -13.52 -7.27
C VAL A 32 11.72 -12.10 -7.28
N PRO A 33 10.45 -11.91 -7.61
CA PRO A 33 9.83 -10.59 -7.55
C PRO A 33 9.99 -9.94 -6.17
N SER A 34 10.30 -8.64 -6.15
CA SER A 34 10.40 -7.84 -4.93
C SER A 34 9.02 -7.42 -4.46
N GLU A 35 8.62 -7.79 -3.25
CA GLU A 35 7.36 -7.37 -2.64
C GLU A 35 7.34 -5.85 -2.39
N PHE A 36 8.47 -5.29 -1.96
CA PHE A 36 8.61 -3.86 -1.73
C PHE A 36 8.46 -3.04 -3.02
N ASP A 37 8.92 -3.58 -4.14
CA ASP A 37 8.76 -2.96 -5.46
C ASP A 37 7.49 -3.47 -6.19
N VAL A 38 6.54 -4.06 -5.45
CA VAL A 38 5.27 -4.58 -5.98
C VAL A 38 5.41 -5.42 -7.25
N GLY A 39 6.49 -6.19 -7.33
CA GLY A 39 6.78 -7.09 -8.45
C GLY A 39 7.41 -6.46 -9.68
N ILE A 40 7.59 -5.13 -9.76
CA ILE A 40 8.23 -4.46 -10.92
C ILE A 40 9.76 -4.56 -10.91
N ALA A 41 10.35 -5.04 -9.82
CA ALA A 41 11.76 -5.38 -9.68
C ALA A 41 11.93 -6.77 -9.06
N ASN A 42 13.15 -7.30 -9.12
CA ASN A 42 13.50 -8.57 -8.48
C ASN A 42 14.41 -8.35 -7.28
N ARG A 43 14.27 -9.21 -6.28
CA ARG A 43 15.16 -9.34 -5.13
C ARG A 43 15.81 -10.72 -5.06
N LYS A 44 16.83 -10.84 -4.23
CA LYS A 44 17.45 -12.12 -3.90
C LYS A 44 16.69 -12.86 -2.79
N ALA A 45 16.97 -14.16 -2.60
CA ALA A 45 16.44 -14.91 -1.45
C ALA A 45 17.04 -14.43 -0.12
N ILE A 46 18.22 -13.82 -0.13
CA ILE A 46 18.79 -13.08 0.99
C ILE A 46 18.82 -11.60 0.62
N TYR A 47 18.13 -10.77 1.39
CA TYR A 47 17.85 -9.40 1.03
C TYR A 47 17.60 -8.52 2.25
N ILE A 48 17.65 -7.21 2.07
CA ILE A 48 17.12 -6.23 3.03
C ILE A 48 15.69 -5.92 2.59
N PRO A 49 14.67 -5.97 3.49
CA PRO A 49 13.27 -5.83 3.12
C PRO A 49 12.96 -4.54 2.34
N PHE A 50 13.58 -3.43 2.73
CA PHE A 50 13.51 -2.13 2.02
C PHE A 50 14.70 -1.25 2.45
N PRO A 51 15.08 -0.22 1.67
CA PRO A 51 16.32 0.53 1.89
C PRO A 51 16.46 1.20 3.26
N GLN A 52 15.34 1.58 3.90
CA GLN A 52 15.30 2.25 5.21
C GLN A 52 14.92 1.30 6.36
N ALA A 53 15.04 -0.02 6.17
CA ALA A 53 14.67 -1.00 7.20
C ALA A 53 15.47 -0.80 8.50
N VAL A 54 14.79 -0.94 9.64
CA VAL A 54 15.38 -0.93 10.97
C VAL A 54 14.99 -2.21 11.69
N PRO A 55 15.94 -3.07 12.04
CA PRO A 55 17.39 -2.92 11.80
C PRO A 55 17.75 -3.03 10.31
N ASN A 56 18.82 -2.32 9.89
CA ASN A 56 19.38 -2.45 8.54
C ASN A 56 20.21 -3.73 8.47
N THR A 57 19.52 -4.85 8.27
CA THR A 57 20.12 -6.18 8.23
C THR A 57 19.48 -7.04 7.16
N TYR A 58 20.26 -7.99 6.62
CA TYR A 58 19.74 -8.99 5.70
C TYR A 58 18.82 -9.96 6.41
N ILE A 59 17.86 -10.49 5.68
CA ILE A 59 17.01 -11.63 6.07
C ILE A 59 17.00 -12.66 4.95
N ILE A 60 16.69 -13.90 5.27
CA ILE A 60 16.57 -14.98 4.29
C ILE A 60 15.11 -15.37 4.17
N ASP A 61 14.58 -15.23 2.94
CA ASP A 61 13.30 -15.80 2.56
C ASP A 61 13.43 -17.31 2.41
N GLY A 62 12.95 -18.03 3.42
CA GLY A 62 13.02 -19.49 3.44
C GLY A 62 12.25 -20.16 2.30
N ALA A 63 11.19 -19.52 1.80
CA ALA A 63 10.37 -20.08 0.72
C ALA A 63 11.08 -20.07 -0.64
N SER A 64 11.93 -19.06 -0.90
CA SER A 64 12.70 -18.97 -2.15
C SER A 64 14.16 -19.46 -2.03
N CYS A 65 14.68 -19.63 -0.81
CA CYS A 65 16.07 -20.00 -0.60
C CYS A 65 16.35 -21.47 -0.92
N THR A 66 17.18 -21.73 -1.92
CA THR A 66 17.55 -23.11 -2.33
C THR A 66 18.18 -23.93 -1.20
N TYR A 67 18.97 -23.30 -0.30
CA TYR A 67 19.55 -23.99 0.86
C TYR A 67 18.46 -24.47 1.81
N VAL A 68 17.54 -23.59 2.18
CA VAL A 68 16.43 -23.91 3.10
C VAL A 68 15.51 -24.97 2.46
N GLN A 69 15.12 -24.79 1.20
CA GLN A 69 14.23 -25.71 0.48
C GLN A 69 14.84 -27.11 0.24
N SER A 70 16.15 -27.25 0.36
CA SER A 70 16.85 -28.55 0.19
C SER A 70 17.39 -29.13 1.49
N ASP A 71 16.97 -28.65 2.65
CA ASP A 71 17.47 -29.05 3.97
C ASP A 71 19.02 -29.05 4.02
N GLY A 72 19.62 -27.98 3.51
CA GLY A 72 21.08 -27.81 3.53
C GLY A 72 21.87 -28.55 2.45
N LYS A 73 21.20 -29.32 1.58
CA LYS A 73 21.90 -30.18 0.58
C LYS A 73 22.40 -29.43 -0.64
N LYS A 74 21.79 -28.25 -0.95
CA LYS A 74 22.14 -27.48 -2.15
C LYS A 74 22.44 -26.04 -1.80
N CYS A 75 23.42 -25.42 -2.46
CA CYS A 75 23.84 -24.04 -2.30
C CYS A 75 24.64 -23.77 -1.00
N GLY A 76 24.34 -22.71 -0.22
CA GLY A 76 25.12 -22.26 0.96
C GLY A 76 26.22 -21.23 0.60
N ALA A 77 26.18 -20.64 -0.59
CA ALA A 77 27.19 -19.69 -1.05
C ALA A 77 27.29 -18.44 -0.15
N CYS A 78 26.15 -17.90 0.30
CA CYS A 78 26.09 -16.75 1.19
C CYS A 78 26.74 -17.01 2.55
N LEU A 79 26.57 -18.22 3.11
CA LEU A 79 27.21 -18.63 4.37
C LEU A 79 28.73 -18.53 4.25
N LYS A 80 29.31 -19.12 3.18
CA LYS A 80 30.75 -19.11 2.94
C LYS A 80 31.30 -17.69 2.65
N LYS A 81 30.47 -16.82 2.14
CA LYS A 81 30.88 -15.45 1.77
C LYS A 81 30.74 -14.44 2.93
N CYS A 82 30.04 -14.78 3.99
CA CYS A 82 29.82 -13.87 5.13
C CYS A 82 31.04 -13.80 6.03
N ALA A 83 31.82 -12.72 5.93
CA ALA A 83 33.03 -12.52 6.77
C ALA A 83 32.71 -12.23 8.25
N LYS A 84 31.41 -12.04 8.61
CA LYS A 84 30.95 -11.77 9.98
C LYS A 84 30.24 -12.94 10.63
N ASP A 85 30.22 -14.11 9.96
CA ASP A 85 29.49 -15.30 10.41
C ASP A 85 28.05 -15.03 10.90
N ALA A 86 27.40 -14.03 10.29
CA ALA A 86 26.08 -13.57 10.71
C ALA A 86 24.91 -14.46 10.22
N ILE A 87 25.17 -15.49 9.39
CA ILE A 87 24.11 -16.31 8.77
C ILE A 87 23.97 -17.64 9.54
N HIS A 88 22.77 -17.88 10.07
CA HIS A 88 22.44 -19.06 10.87
C HIS A 88 21.18 -19.73 10.33
N PHE A 89 21.35 -20.71 9.44
CA PHE A 89 20.23 -21.40 8.80
C PHE A 89 19.42 -22.28 9.77
N ASP A 90 20.03 -22.70 10.87
CA ASP A 90 19.44 -23.49 11.95
C ASP A 90 18.64 -22.66 12.97
N ALA A 91 18.69 -21.33 12.86
CA ALA A 91 17.93 -20.43 13.73
C ALA A 91 16.41 -20.72 13.62
N LYS A 92 15.75 -20.77 14.77
CA LYS A 92 14.33 -21.12 14.89
C LYS A 92 13.49 -19.91 15.22
N ASP A 93 12.21 -19.98 14.87
CA ASP A 93 11.21 -19.02 15.34
C ASP A 93 11.10 -19.05 16.87
N GLU A 94 10.85 -17.90 17.47
CA GLU A 94 10.76 -17.70 18.91
C GLU A 94 9.33 -17.28 19.27
N LEU A 95 8.71 -17.98 20.24
CA LEU A 95 7.44 -17.55 20.80
C LEU A 95 7.70 -16.65 22.01
N ILE A 96 7.26 -15.39 21.93
CA ILE A 96 7.42 -14.39 22.98
C ILE A 96 6.05 -14.09 23.58
N GLU A 97 5.96 -14.05 24.90
CA GLU A 97 4.72 -13.74 25.61
C GLU A 97 4.85 -12.40 26.33
N PHE A 98 3.82 -11.57 26.21
CA PHE A 98 3.73 -10.26 26.85
C PHE A 98 2.43 -10.14 27.63
N GLU A 99 2.50 -9.43 28.75
CA GLU A 99 1.32 -8.87 29.39
C GLU A 99 1.26 -7.37 29.06
N VAL A 100 0.14 -6.92 28.45
CA VAL A 100 -0.01 -5.54 28.01
C VAL A 100 -1.32 -4.94 28.53
N GLY A 101 -1.29 -3.65 28.87
CA GLY A 101 -2.47 -2.92 29.32
C GLY A 101 -3.37 -2.51 28.16
N ASN A 102 -2.78 -2.15 27.03
CA ASN A 102 -3.50 -1.65 25.85
C ASN A 102 -2.99 -2.31 24.58
N ILE A 103 -3.86 -2.41 23.58
CA ILE A 103 -3.55 -2.84 22.23
C ILE A 103 -3.97 -1.74 21.26
N ILE A 104 -3.08 -1.33 20.35
CA ILE A 104 -3.37 -0.37 19.30
C ILE A 104 -3.34 -1.13 17.96
N VAL A 105 -4.47 -1.17 17.27
CA VAL A 105 -4.61 -1.76 15.95
C VAL A 105 -4.34 -0.68 14.91
N ALA A 106 -3.25 -0.83 14.16
CA ALA A 106 -2.78 0.13 13.14
C ALA A 106 -2.25 -0.62 11.91
N THR A 107 -3.01 -1.58 11.41
CA THR A 107 -2.60 -2.55 10.38
C THR A 107 -2.62 -1.99 8.95
N GLY A 108 -3.07 -0.75 8.77
CA GLY A 108 -3.10 -0.11 7.46
C GLY A 108 -4.19 -0.64 6.53
N TYR A 109 -3.84 -0.86 5.27
CA TYR A 109 -4.78 -1.19 4.21
C TYR A 109 -4.09 -2.04 3.13
N ASP A 110 -4.90 -2.69 2.30
CA ASP A 110 -4.48 -3.27 1.02
C ASP A 110 -4.97 -2.37 -0.13
N THR A 111 -4.29 -2.44 -1.27
CA THR A 111 -4.74 -1.78 -2.50
C THR A 111 -5.73 -2.67 -3.24
N PHE A 112 -6.68 -2.05 -3.93
CA PHE A 112 -7.60 -2.79 -4.79
C PHE A 112 -6.85 -3.54 -5.89
N ASP A 113 -7.16 -4.80 -6.09
CA ASP A 113 -6.58 -5.62 -7.16
C ASP A 113 -7.15 -5.21 -8.52
N ALA A 114 -6.34 -4.54 -9.33
CA ALA A 114 -6.72 -4.03 -10.65
C ALA A 114 -7.01 -5.13 -11.67
N HIS A 115 -6.58 -6.39 -11.46
CA HIS A 115 -6.95 -7.52 -12.33
C HIS A 115 -8.46 -7.80 -12.33
N ARG A 116 -9.19 -7.35 -11.31
CA ARG A 116 -10.65 -7.48 -11.24
C ARG A 116 -11.40 -6.59 -12.24
N LEU A 117 -10.69 -5.70 -12.94
CA LEU A 117 -11.23 -4.75 -13.92
C LEU A 117 -10.59 -4.97 -15.29
N ASP A 118 -10.99 -6.04 -15.99
CA ASP A 118 -10.46 -6.44 -17.30
C ASP A 118 -10.47 -5.30 -18.32
N ARG A 119 -11.46 -4.39 -18.24
CA ARG A 119 -11.59 -3.24 -19.14
C ARG A 119 -10.39 -2.30 -19.15
N TYR A 120 -9.55 -2.34 -18.13
CA TYR A 120 -8.34 -1.52 -18.04
C TYR A 120 -7.07 -2.25 -18.47
N GLY A 121 -7.13 -3.55 -18.75
CA GLY A 121 -6.01 -4.33 -19.31
C GLY A 121 -4.80 -4.45 -18.41
N TYR A 122 -4.95 -4.25 -17.09
CA TYR A 122 -3.85 -4.47 -16.13
C TYR A 122 -3.41 -5.95 -16.15
N GLY A 123 -2.09 -6.17 -16.12
CA GLY A 123 -1.49 -7.51 -16.26
C GLY A 123 -1.45 -8.06 -17.69
N VAL A 124 -2.19 -7.45 -18.65
CA VAL A 124 -2.23 -7.82 -20.08
C VAL A 124 -1.45 -6.81 -20.93
N LEU A 125 -1.71 -5.53 -20.72
CA LEU A 125 -1.00 -4.44 -21.40
C LEU A 125 0.23 -4.04 -20.59
N PRO A 126 1.43 -4.05 -21.16
CA PRO A 126 2.69 -3.97 -20.37
C PRO A 126 2.86 -2.64 -19.63
N ASN A 127 2.31 -1.55 -20.16
CA ASN A 127 2.45 -0.21 -19.62
C ASN A 127 1.19 0.33 -18.93
N VAL A 128 0.30 -0.57 -18.51
CA VAL A 128 -0.76 -0.26 -17.55
C VAL A 128 -0.24 -0.62 -16.16
N LEU A 129 -0.11 0.36 -15.30
CA LEU A 129 0.49 0.26 -13.96
C LEU A 129 -0.52 0.68 -12.90
N THR A 130 -0.41 0.11 -11.72
CA THR A 130 -1.08 0.65 -10.54
C THR A 130 -0.35 1.90 -10.01
N SER A 131 -1.03 2.70 -9.20
CA SER A 131 -0.44 3.84 -8.51
C SER A 131 0.80 3.46 -7.71
N LEU A 132 0.78 2.31 -7.03
CA LEU A 132 1.89 1.86 -6.19
C LEU A 132 3.10 1.41 -7.03
N GLU A 133 2.88 0.75 -8.16
CA GLU A 133 3.96 0.44 -9.11
C GLU A 133 4.62 1.71 -9.65
N PHE A 134 3.82 2.73 -9.98
CA PHE A 134 4.36 4.00 -10.45
C PHE A 134 5.10 4.77 -9.35
N GLU A 135 4.62 4.75 -8.11
CA GLU A 135 5.34 5.30 -6.97
C GLU A 135 6.73 4.66 -6.82
N ARG A 136 6.82 3.34 -6.97
CA ARG A 136 8.11 2.64 -6.93
C ARG A 136 8.99 2.95 -8.14
N LEU A 137 8.41 3.07 -9.33
CA LEU A 137 9.15 3.42 -10.55
C LEU A 137 9.80 4.80 -10.43
N THR A 138 9.07 5.78 -9.86
CA THR A 138 9.53 7.18 -9.75
C THR A 138 10.44 7.45 -8.56
N ASN A 139 10.59 6.48 -7.65
CA ASN A 139 11.44 6.61 -6.47
C ASN A 139 12.91 6.35 -6.81
N ALA A 140 13.83 7.12 -6.20
CA ALA A 140 15.27 6.97 -6.41
C ALA A 140 15.80 5.57 -6.06
N SER A 141 15.17 4.85 -5.11
CA SER A 141 15.49 3.47 -4.76
C SER A 141 14.72 2.43 -5.59
N GLY A 142 13.92 2.85 -6.53
CA GLY A 142 13.16 1.97 -7.42
C GLY A 142 14.01 1.41 -8.57
N PRO A 143 13.42 0.54 -9.41
CA PRO A 143 14.17 -0.26 -10.40
C PRO A 143 14.88 0.56 -11.47
N THR A 144 14.44 1.80 -11.73
CA THR A 144 15.00 2.69 -12.75
C THR A 144 15.77 3.88 -12.18
N GLY A 145 16.00 3.90 -10.85
CA GLY A 145 16.59 5.05 -10.17
C GLY A 145 15.72 6.30 -10.26
N GLY A 146 14.41 6.13 -10.33
CA GLY A 146 13.43 7.23 -10.39
C GLY A 146 13.12 7.77 -11.78
N LYS A 147 13.64 7.15 -12.84
CA LYS A 147 13.33 7.53 -14.23
C LYS A 147 11.98 6.94 -14.65
N ILE A 148 11.16 7.72 -15.33
CA ILE A 148 9.89 7.27 -15.92
C ILE A 148 10.18 6.75 -17.33
N VAL A 149 10.04 5.44 -17.52
CA VAL A 149 10.26 4.74 -18.79
C VAL A 149 9.16 3.73 -19.03
N VAL A 150 8.90 3.38 -20.29
CA VAL A 150 7.99 2.27 -20.62
C VAL A 150 8.74 0.93 -20.59
N LYS A 151 8.01 -0.15 -20.29
CA LYS A 151 8.56 -1.50 -20.36
C LYS A 151 8.98 -1.85 -21.79
N THR A 152 10.08 -2.53 -21.90
CA THR A 152 10.60 -3.10 -23.16
C THR A 152 10.75 -4.62 -23.02
N LYS A 153 10.65 -5.32 -24.15
CA LYS A 153 10.92 -6.76 -24.15
C LYS A 153 12.42 -7.02 -24.06
N LYS A 154 12.81 -7.85 -23.11
CA LYS A 154 14.18 -8.37 -23.00
C LYS A 154 14.17 -9.89 -22.92
N LEU A 155 15.14 -10.51 -23.58
CA LEU A 155 15.34 -11.94 -23.48
C LEU A 155 15.91 -12.29 -22.09
N ASN A 156 15.14 -13.03 -21.32
CA ASN A 156 15.66 -13.62 -20.08
C ASN A 156 16.64 -14.76 -20.44
N LYS A 157 17.91 -14.55 -20.16
CA LYS A 157 18.98 -15.51 -20.51
C LYS A 157 18.82 -16.88 -19.86
N ARG A 158 18.11 -16.94 -18.71
CA ARG A 158 17.91 -18.18 -17.94
C ARG A 158 16.73 -18.99 -18.47
N THR A 159 15.58 -18.33 -18.67
CA THR A 159 14.33 -18.97 -19.14
C THR A 159 14.26 -19.07 -20.65
N LYS A 160 15.07 -18.29 -21.38
CA LYS A 160 15.04 -18.11 -22.84
C LYS A 160 13.71 -17.58 -23.37
N THR A 161 12.95 -16.91 -22.52
CA THR A 161 11.67 -16.26 -22.84
C THR A 161 11.84 -14.75 -22.88
N GLU A 162 11.05 -14.07 -23.72
CA GLU A 162 10.94 -12.61 -23.69
C GLU A 162 10.07 -12.18 -22.51
N GLU A 163 10.57 -11.23 -21.75
CA GLU A 163 9.86 -10.65 -20.60
C GLU A 163 9.80 -9.13 -20.74
N TRP A 164 8.67 -8.54 -20.30
CA TRP A 164 8.53 -7.09 -20.22
C TRP A 164 9.22 -6.58 -18.95
N VAL A 165 10.22 -5.73 -19.12
CA VAL A 165 11.02 -5.18 -18.01
C VAL A 165 11.15 -3.67 -18.12
N PHE A 166 11.27 -2.99 -16.98
CA PHE A 166 11.72 -1.61 -16.94
C PHE A 166 13.25 -1.57 -17.07
N ASP A 167 13.72 -0.75 -18.02
CA ASP A 167 15.14 -0.45 -18.20
C ASP A 167 15.36 1.04 -17.93
N ALA A 168 16.29 1.38 -17.06
CA ALA A 168 16.61 2.78 -16.74
C ALA A 168 17.02 3.63 -17.97
N ASP A 169 17.49 2.97 -19.03
CA ASP A 169 17.84 3.61 -20.30
C ASP A 169 16.80 3.33 -21.39
N GLY A 170 15.64 2.81 -21.01
CA GLY A 170 14.51 2.54 -21.90
C GLY A 170 13.80 3.80 -22.42
N PRO A 171 12.88 3.64 -23.38
CA PRO A 171 12.17 4.77 -23.95
C PRO A 171 11.27 5.46 -22.94
N LYS A 172 11.23 6.79 -23.02
CA LYS A 172 10.34 7.63 -22.21
C LYS A 172 8.95 7.68 -22.83
N PRO A 173 7.86 7.63 -22.04
CA PRO A 173 6.51 7.85 -22.56
C PRO A 173 6.36 9.30 -23.06
N LYS A 174 5.64 9.48 -24.18
CA LYS A 174 5.27 10.79 -24.74
C LYS A 174 3.88 11.24 -24.24
N ALA A 175 3.08 10.32 -23.78
CA ALA A 175 1.78 10.60 -23.20
C ALA A 175 1.46 9.60 -22.07
N VAL A 176 1.00 10.13 -20.93
CA VAL A 176 0.61 9.37 -19.74
C VAL A 176 -0.84 9.70 -19.39
N ALA A 177 -1.66 8.70 -19.11
CA ALA A 177 -3.00 8.90 -18.57
C ALA A 177 -3.09 8.36 -17.15
N ILE A 178 -3.73 9.09 -16.26
CA ILE A 178 -4.00 8.71 -14.87
C ILE A 178 -5.52 8.53 -14.72
N ILE A 179 -5.96 7.37 -14.30
CA ILE A 179 -7.38 7.04 -14.16
C ILE A 179 -7.72 6.94 -12.67
N HIS A 180 -8.58 7.83 -12.20
CA HIS A 180 -9.00 7.88 -10.81
C HIS A 180 -10.06 6.84 -10.46
N CYS A 181 -10.27 6.61 -9.18
CA CYS A 181 -11.35 5.80 -8.60
C CYS A 181 -11.38 4.34 -9.10
N VAL A 182 -10.22 3.75 -9.43
CA VAL A 182 -10.15 2.34 -9.85
C VAL A 182 -10.49 1.43 -8.69
N GLY A 183 -11.64 0.75 -8.74
CA GLY A 183 -12.15 -0.09 -7.66
C GLY A 183 -12.78 0.67 -6.48
N SER A 184 -12.94 2.01 -6.59
CA SER A 184 -13.64 2.86 -5.62
C SER A 184 -14.84 3.55 -6.27
N ARG A 185 -15.83 3.96 -5.44
CA ARG A 185 -17.06 4.63 -5.90
C ARG A 185 -17.77 3.80 -6.99
N ASP A 186 -17.74 2.50 -6.83
CA ASP A 186 -18.31 1.52 -7.75
C ASP A 186 -19.07 0.46 -6.94
N GLN A 187 -20.37 0.33 -7.18
CA GLN A 187 -21.23 -0.59 -6.42
C GLN A 187 -20.89 -2.06 -6.64
N ASN A 188 -20.20 -2.39 -7.74
CA ASN A 188 -19.75 -3.76 -8.00
C ASN A 188 -18.48 -4.13 -7.21
N PHE A 189 -17.80 -3.15 -6.58
CA PHE A 189 -16.55 -3.32 -5.84
C PHE A 189 -16.62 -2.59 -4.50
N ASN A 190 -15.94 -1.45 -4.38
CA ASN A 190 -16.00 -0.63 -3.16
C ASN A 190 -16.89 0.59 -3.43
N SER A 191 -18.04 0.65 -2.76
CA SER A 191 -19.01 1.76 -2.93
C SER A 191 -18.48 3.09 -2.39
N TYR A 192 -17.55 3.05 -1.44
CA TYR A 192 -16.97 4.22 -0.80
C TYR A 192 -15.85 4.88 -1.62
N CYS A 193 -15.54 6.13 -1.27
CA CYS A 193 -14.38 6.86 -1.78
C CYS A 193 -13.14 6.53 -0.93
N SER A 194 -12.03 6.23 -1.59
CA SER A 194 -10.73 5.97 -0.92
C SER A 194 -10.03 7.25 -0.43
N ARG A 195 -10.62 8.43 -0.60
CA ARG A 195 -10.22 9.76 -0.10
C ARG A 195 -8.86 10.30 -0.56
N VAL A 196 -7.88 9.44 -0.82
CA VAL A 196 -6.48 9.84 -1.07
C VAL A 196 -6.09 9.82 -2.55
N CYS A 197 -6.85 9.10 -3.40
CA CYS A 197 -6.44 8.88 -4.80
C CYS A 197 -6.37 10.16 -5.62
N CYS A 198 -7.23 11.16 -5.40
CA CYS A 198 -7.11 12.44 -6.10
C CYS A 198 -5.77 13.12 -5.80
N MET A 199 -5.41 13.24 -4.52
CA MET A 199 -4.19 13.96 -4.14
C MET A 199 -2.90 13.25 -4.58
N TYR A 200 -2.83 11.93 -4.49
CA TYR A 200 -1.64 11.24 -4.99
C TYR A 200 -1.58 11.20 -6.52
N SER A 201 -2.72 11.20 -7.22
CA SER A 201 -2.75 11.31 -8.68
C SER A 201 -2.24 12.67 -9.16
N LEU A 202 -2.69 13.76 -8.54
CA LEU A 202 -2.14 15.11 -8.79
C LEU A 202 -0.62 15.16 -8.56
N LYS A 203 -0.11 14.52 -7.49
CA LYS A 203 1.34 14.35 -7.28
C LYS A 203 2.00 13.61 -8.45
N PHE A 204 1.37 12.57 -8.99
CA PHE A 204 1.93 11.85 -10.13
C PHE A 204 1.89 12.70 -11.41
N GLY A 205 0.83 13.47 -11.62
CA GLY A 205 0.76 14.46 -12.70
C GLY A 205 1.93 15.45 -12.63
N HIS A 206 2.20 15.99 -11.44
CA HIS A 206 3.37 16.84 -11.18
C HIS A 206 4.69 16.13 -11.53
N LEU A 207 4.91 14.90 -11.04
CA LEU A 207 6.13 14.14 -11.31
C LEU A 207 6.32 13.84 -12.79
N VAL A 208 5.24 13.59 -13.53
CA VAL A 208 5.28 13.40 -14.99
C VAL A 208 5.73 14.70 -15.66
N ARG A 209 5.14 15.84 -15.30
CA ARG A 209 5.51 17.14 -15.88
C ARG A 209 6.95 17.56 -15.53
N GLU A 210 7.39 17.32 -14.29
CA GLU A 210 8.75 17.61 -13.83
C GLU A 210 9.80 16.77 -14.57
N LYS A 211 9.58 15.44 -14.66
CA LYS A 211 10.58 14.50 -15.21
C LYS A 211 10.50 14.34 -16.72
N LEU A 212 9.37 14.65 -17.31
CA LEU A 212 9.06 14.50 -18.73
C LEU A 212 8.34 15.76 -19.26
N PRO A 213 9.03 16.92 -19.35
CA PRO A 213 8.40 18.20 -19.70
C PRO A 213 7.71 18.19 -21.08
N ASP A 214 8.15 17.35 -21.99
CA ASP A 214 7.59 17.21 -23.35
C ASP A 214 6.45 16.19 -23.44
N ALA A 215 6.15 15.45 -22.37
CA ALA A 215 5.08 14.45 -22.36
C ALA A 215 3.73 15.09 -22.05
N ALA A 216 2.69 14.69 -22.76
CA ALA A 216 1.31 15.01 -22.39
C ALA A 216 0.90 14.20 -21.16
N CYS A 217 0.23 14.83 -20.20
CA CYS A 217 -0.32 14.17 -19.00
C CYS A 217 -1.81 14.44 -18.91
N TYR A 218 -2.61 13.39 -18.78
CA TYR A 218 -4.08 13.44 -18.70
C TYR A 218 -4.55 12.79 -17.40
N GLU A 219 -5.46 13.43 -16.68
CA GLU A 219 -6.10 12.86 -15.50
C GLU A 219 -7.60 12.74 -15.70
N TYR A 220 -8.12 11.50 -15.67
CA TYR A 220 -9.56 11.22 -15.65
C TYR A 220 -10.07 11.15 -14.23
N TYR A 221 -11.00 12.03 -13.86
CA TYR A 221 -11.58 12.10 -12.53
C TYR A 221 -13.12 12.23 -12.57
N ILE A 222 -13.79 11.70 -11.54
CA ILE A 222 -15.25 11.85 -11.39
C ILE A 222 -15.58 13.17 -10.69
N ASP A 223 -15.05 13.34 -9.46
CA ASP A 223 -15.06 14.57 -8.69
C ASP A 223 -13.72 14.72 -8.01
N MET A 224 -13.13 15.91 -8.05
CA MET A 224 -11.87 16.17 -7.36
C MET A 224 -12.11 16.29 -5.85
N ARG A 225 -11.36 15.51 -5.08
CA ARG A 225 -11.41 15.49 -3.62
C ARG A 225 -10.15 16.13 -3.06
N ALA A 226 -10.10 17.46 -3.07
CA ALA A 226 -8.99 18.30 -2.63
C ALA A 226 -9.41 19.17 -1.42
N PHE A 227 -9.92 18.53 -0.36
CA PHE A 227 -10.59 19.21 0.77
C PHE A 227 -9.64 19.52 1.96
N GLY A 228 -8.36 19.16 1.89
CA GLY A 228 -7.36 19.51 2.91
C GLY A 228 -6.83 20.93 2.74
N LYS A 229 -6.19 21.46 3.80
CA LYS A 229 -5.54 22.78 3.74
C LYS A 229 -4.43 22.79 2.70
N GLY A 230 -4.53 23.68 1.71
CA GLY A 230 -3.56 23.80 0.61
C GLY A 230 -3.75 22.77 -0.52
N TYR A 231 -4.78 21.91 -0.46
CA TYR A 231 -5.02 20.86 -1.46
C TYR A 231 -5.68 21.41 -2.72
N GLU A 232 -6.60 22.37 -2.57
CA GLU A 232 -7.22 23.05 -3.72
C GLU A 232 -6.17 23.88 -4.48
N GLU A 233 -5.33 24.61 -3.76
CA GLU A 233 -4.23 25.40 -4.36
C GLU A 233 -3.21 24.47 -5.08
N PHE A 234 -3.00 23.25 -4.55
CA PHE A 234 -2.19 22.26 -5.22
C PHE A 234 -2.84 21.78 -6.52
N PHE A 235 -4.16 21.53 -6.53
CA PHE A 235 -4.90 21.13 -7.72
C PHE A 235 -4.82 22.21 -8.81
N GLU A 236 -5.05 23.49 -8.46
CA GLU A 236 -4.92 24.59 -9.41
C GLU A 236 -3.51 24.67 -10.00
N ARG A 237 -2.50 24.57 -9.15
CA ARG A 237 -1.10 24.55 -9.60
C ARG A 237 -0.82 23.42 -10.61
N ILE A 238 -1.34 22.22 -10.39
CA ILE A 238 -1.12 21.08 -11.30
C ILE A 238 -1.74 21.34 -12.68
N LYS A 239 -2.88 22.01 -12.74
CA LYS A 239 -3.47 22.47 -14.01
C LYS A 239 -2.55 23.48 -14.71
N ASP A 240 -2.02 24.43 -13.97
CA ASP A 240 -1.09 25.45 -14.48
C ASP A 240 0.24 24.83 -14.97
N GLU A 241 0.68 23.73 -14.39
CA GLU A 241 1.82 22.92 -14.85
C GLU A 241 1.53 22.18 -16.16
N GLY A 242 0.30 22.26 -16.68
CA GLY A 242 -0.11 21.70 -17.96
C GLY A 242 -0.57 20.23 -17.91
N VAL A 243 -1.06 19.78 -16.76
CA VAL A 243 -1.81 18.51 -16.66
C VAL A 243 -3.23 18.73 -17.15
N HIS A 244 -3.64 17.96 -18.14
CA HIS A 244 -4.99 18.02 -18.71
C HIS A 244 -5.95 17.20 -17.84
N VAL A 245 -6.82 17.87 -17.12
CA VAL A 245 -7.83 17.24 -16.27
C VAL A 245 -9.12 17.02 -17.05
N VAL A 246 -9.59 15.78 -17.14
CA VAL A 246 -10.78 15.38 -17.87
C VAL A 246 -11.84 14.92 -16.87
N ARG A 247 -12.93 15.66 -16.74
CA ARG A 247 -14.03 15.24 -15.89
C ARG A 247 -14.87 14.20 -16.60
N GLY A 248 -14.82 12.97 -16.07
CA GLY A 248 -15.52 11.84 -16.65
C GLY A 248 -14.98 10.52 -16.13
N ARG A 249 -15.49 9.43 -16.67
CA ARG A 249 -15.02 8.09 -16.34
C ARG A 249 -14.43 7.41 -17.57
N SER A 250 -13.21 6.92 -17.45
CA SER A 250 -12.65 6.06 -18.50
C SER A 250 -13.47 4.78 -18.62
N ALA A 251 -13.91 4.47 -19.84
CA ALA A 251 -14.69 3.28 -20.13
C ALA A 251 -13.79 2.04 -20.25
N ARG A 252 -12.71 2.16 -21.01
CA ARG A 252 -11.75 1.06 -21.26
C ARG A 252 -10.44 1.56 -21.83
N ILE A 253 -9.43 0.68 -21.75
CA ILE A 253 -8.15 0.83 -22.43
C ILE A 253 -8.04 -0.22 -23.51
N LEU A 254 -7.66 0.18 -24.72
CA LEU A 254 -7.55 -0.67 -25.89
C LEU A 254 -6.12 -0.63 -26.44
N PRO A 255 -5.54 -1.76 -26.86
CA PRO A 255 -4.25 -1.75 -27.56
C PRO A 255 -4.39 -1.13 -28.95
N LYS A 256 -3.39 -0.35 -29.39
CA LYS A 256 -3.31 0.22 -30.73
C LYS A 256 -1.84 0.27 -31.19
N GLY A 257 -1.40 -0.78 -31.87
CA GLY A 257 0.03 -0.95 -32.20
C GLY A 257 0.88 -0.98 -30.94
N ASP A 258 1.91 -0.16 -30.89
CA ASP A 258 2.80 -0.04 -29.71
C ASP A 258 2.26 0.90 -28.61
N ARG A 259 1.10 1.50 -28.82
CA ARG A 259 0.44 2.44 -27.90
C ARG A 259 -0.88 1.88 -27.38
N MET A 260 -1.50 2.61 -26.51
CA MET A 260 -2.84 2.34 -25.98
C MET A 260 -3.77 3.50 -26.29
N ILE A 261 -5.07 3.21 -26.40
CA ILE A 261 -6.13 4.20 -26.46
C ILE A 261 -6.92 4.13 -25.16
N VAL A 262 -6.91 5.21 -24.40
CA VAL A 262 -7.86 5.41 -23.29
C VAL A 262 -9.13 6.01 -23.88
N LYS A 263 -10.20 5.23 -23.82
CA LYS A 263 -11.53 5.68 -24.27
C LYS A 263 -12.36 6.07 -23.06
N GLY A 264 -12.94 7.25 -23.11
CA GLY A 264 -13.76 7.78 -22.03
C GLY A 264 -14.67 8.89 -22.50
N GLU A 265 -15.41 9.44 -21.56
CA GLU A 265 -16.32 10.57 -21.75
C GLU A 265 -15.71 11.81 -21.08
N ASP A 266 -15.79 12.95 -21.75
CA ASP A 266 -15.62 14.26 -21.15
C ASP A 266 -17.01 14.87 -20.91
N ILE A 267 -17.43 14.88 -19.65
CA ILE A 267 -18.77 15.34 -19.25
C ILE A 267 -18.92 16.86 -19.43
N ILE A 268 -17.83 17.63 -19.34
CA ILE A 268 -17.89 19.09 -19.48
C ILE A 268 -18.13 19.48 -20.93
N HIS A 269 -17.49 18.77 -21.87
CA HIS A 269 -17.62 19.04 -23.30
C HIS A 269 -18.65 18.14 -23.99
N GLU A 270 -19.35 17.27 -23.23
CA GLU A 270 -20.38 16.33 -23.73
C GLU A 270 -19.91 15.48 -24.91
N THR A 271 -18.67 15.02 -24.87
CA THR A 271 -18.03 14.30 -25.97
C THR A 271 -17.33 13.02 -25.50
N VAL A 272 -17.27 12.06 -26.41
CA VAL A 272 -16.42 10.86 -26.21
C VAL A 272 -15.02 11.17 -26.73
N ILE A 273 -14.02 10.91 -25.91
CA ILE A 273 -12.63 11.12 -26.25
C ILE A 273 -11.85 9.80 -26.28
N GLU A 274 -10.91 9.73 -27.21
CA GLU A 274 -9.97 8.62 -27.37
C GLU A 274 -8.54 9.20 -27.30
N LEU A 275 -7.87 8.97 -26.19
CA LEU A 275 -6.52 9.48 -25.96
C LEU A 275 -5.47 8.41 -26.28
N PRO A 276 -4.61 8.64 -27.29
CA PRO A 276 -3.47 7.78 -27.55
C PRO A 276 -2.36 8.04 -26.51
N VAL A 277 -2.03 7.02 -25.73
CA VAL A 277 -1.06 7.12 -24.64
C VAL A 277 -0.04 5.97 -24.67
N ASP A 278 1.11 6.19 -24.06
CA ASP A 278 2.19 5.21 -23.97
C ASP A 278 2.21 4.52 -22.61
N MET A 279 1.62 5.16 -21.58
CA MET A 279 1.53 4.64 -20.21
C MET A 279 0.19 5.01 -19.59
N VAL A 280 -0.38 4.09 -18.82
CA VAL A 280 -1.60 4.35 -18.03
C VAL A 280 -1.34 4.01 -16.57
N LEU A 281 -1.75 4.91 -15.69
CA LEU A 281 -1.68 4.77 -14.25
C LEU A 281 -3.09 4.58 -13.69
N LEU A 282 -3.29 3.48 -13.01
CA LEU A 282 -4.55 3.16 -12.36
C LEU A 282 -4.50 3.62 -10.89
N ALA A 283 -5.21 4.69 -10.57
CA ALA A 283 -5.34 5.15 -9.20
C ALA A 283 -6.28 4.23 -8.43
N VAL A 284 -5.72 3.11 -7.96
CA VAL A 284 -6.44 2.05 -7.27
C VAL A 284 -6.92 2.49 -5.89
N GLY A 285 -8.11 2.04 -5.52
CA GLY A 285 -8.72 2.29 -4.23
C GLY A 285 -8.02 1.57 -3.09
N LEU A 286 -8.35 1.98 -1.87
CA LEU A 286 -7.94 1.33 -0.62
C LEU A 286 -9.02 0.37 -0.17
N GLN A 287 -8.61 -0.77 0.39
CA GLN A 287 -9.50 -1.76 0.98
C GLN A 287 -8.92 -2.29 2.30
N PRO A 288 -9.74 -2.86 3.18
CA PRO A 288 -9.24 -3.51 4.39
C PRO A 288 -8.19 -4.55 4.07
N THR A 289 -7.24 -4.77 4.99
CA THR A 289 -6.24 -5.82 4.86
C THR A 289 -6.90 -7.20 4.82
N ALA A 290 -6.32 -8.13 4.06
CA ALA A 290 -6.87 -9.48 3.88
C ALA A 290 -7.05 -10.25 5.20
N ASP A 291 -6.30 -9.92 6.24
CA ASP A 291 -6.36 -10.56 7.56
C ASP A 291 -7.20 -9.77 8.59
N ALA A 292 -7.86 -8.67 8.21
CA ALA A 292 -8.65 -7.83 9.11
C ALA A 292 -9.74 -8.61 9.85
N GLU A 293 -10.43 -9.55 9.16
CA GLU A 293 -11.46 -10.39 9.77
C GLU A 293 -10.89 -11.31 10.86
N ARG A 294 -9.78 -11.96 10.56
CA ARG A 294 -9.11 -12.84 11.51
C ARG A 294 -8.63 -12.06 12.75
N LEU A 295 -8.08 -10.87 12.53
CA LEU A 295 -7.62 -10.01 13.62
C LEU A 295 -8.79 -9.48 14.45
N ALA A 296 -9.90 -9.05 13.84
CA ALA A 296 -11.11 -8.63 14.52
C ALA A 296 -11.65 -9.75 15.43
N SER A 297 -11.77 -10.96 14.89
CA SER A 297 -12.23 -12.15 15.65
C SER A 297 -11.28 -12.47 16.81
N MET A 298 -9.96 -12.40 16.59
CA MET A 298 -8.96 -12.66 17.64
C MET A 298 -9.05 -11.65 18.79
N LEU A 299 -9.25 -10.37 18.46
CA LEU A 299 -9.33 -9.29 19.44
C LEU A 299 -10.73 -9.12 20.03
N GLY A 300 -11.77 -9.71 19.44
CA GLY A 300 -13.16 -9.54 19.82
C GLY A 300 -13.63 -8.09 19.60
N ILE A 301 -13.29 -7.49 18.47
CA ILE A 301 -13.72 -6.16 18.05
C ILE A 301 -14.51 -6.23 16.76
N GLU A 302 -15.34 -5.24 16.50
CA GLU A 302 -16.24 -5.21 15.35
C GLU A 302 -15.60 -4.60 14.10
N ARG A 303 -16.24 -4.87 12.97
CA ARG A 303 -15.95 -4.25 11.67
C ARG A 303 -17.24 -3.67 11.08
N VAL A 304 -17.11 -2.58 10.32
CA VAL A 304 -18.21 -2.05 9.52
C VAL A 304 -18.48 -2.95 8.30
N GLN A 305 -19.59 -2.72 7.61
CA GLN A 305 -20.02 -3.53 6.46
C GLN A 305 -18.95 -3.60 5.36
N GLU A 306 -18.18 -2.54 5.16
CA GLU A 306 -17.09 -2.45 4.19
C GLU A 306 -15.83 -3.22 4.63
N GLY A 307 -15.81 -3.76 5.85
CA GLY A 307 -14.73 -4.58 6.39
C GLY A 307 -13.65 -3.84 7.16
N TRP A 308 -13.73 -2.51 7.31
CA TRP A 308 -12.84 -1.73 8.16
C TRP A 308 -13.13 -1.97 9.64
N PHE A 309 -12.13 -1.81 10.52
CA PHE A 309 -12.39 -1.90 11.96
C PHE A 309 -13.32 -0.78 12.40
N SER A 310 -14.31 -1.15 13.23
CA SER A 310 -15.28 -0.20 13.74
C SER A 310 -14.73 0.53 14.96
N GLU A 311 -14.93 1.83 15.00
CA GLU A 311 -14.81 2.63 16.20
C GLU A 311 -16.10 2.53 17.03
N MET A 312 -15.98 2.84 18.32
CA MET A 312 -17.11 2.79 19.25
C MET A 312 -18.20 3.80 18.87
N GLU A 313 -17.81 5.02 18.53
CA GLU A 313 -18.71 6.08 18.07
C GLU A 313 -17.90 7.12 17.28
N TYR A 314 -18.31 7.36 16.04
CA TYR A 314 -17.57 8.18 15.08
C TYR A 314 -17.27 9.61 15.58
N ASN A 315 -18.27 10.29 16.17
CA ASN A 315 -18.14 11.68 16.53
C ASN A 315 -17.52 11.94 17.91
N VAL A 316 -17.66 10.99 18.85
CA VAL A 316 -17.31 11.19 20.26
C VAL A 316 -16.14 10.29 20.68
N GLU A 317 -16.09 9.06 20.16
CA GLU A 317 -15.10 8.06 20.50
C GLU A 317 -14.47 7.40 19.24
N PRO A 318 -13.88 8.22 18.33
CA PRO A 318 -13.45 7.76 16.99
C PRO A 318 -12.21 6.86 17.00
N THR A 319 -11.64 6.57 18.16
CA THR A 319 -10.42 5.77 18.29
C THR A 319 -10.56 4.57 19.22
N SER A 320 -11.62 4.52 20.00
CA SER A 320 -11.90 3.41 20.92
C SER A 320 -12.73 2.34 20.21
N THR A 321 -12.57 1.09 20.62
CA THR A 321 -13.46 -0.01 20.24
C THR A 321 -14.42 -0.32 21.41
N GLU A 322 -15.40 -1.19 21.16
CA GLU A 322 -16.30 -1.68 22.21
C GLU A 322 -15.53 -2.40 23.32
N ARG A 323 -14.36 -2.94 22.99
CA ARG A 323 -13.51 -3.66 23.95
C ARG A 323 -12.53 -2.71 24.62
N GLY A 324 -12.67 -2.56 25.93
CA GLY A 324 -11.84 -1.66 26.73
C GLY A 324 -10.35 -1.94 26.59
N GLY A 325 -9.55 -0.91 26.38
CA GLY A 325 -8.09 -1.01 26.19
C GLY A 325 -7.64 -1.41 24.79
N ILE A 326 -8.56 -1.59 23.83
CA ILE A 326 -8.23 -1.79 22.42
C ILE A 326 -8.64 -0.55 21.63
N PHE A 327 -7.68 0.00 20.89
CA PHE A 327 -7.83 1.21 20.10
C PHE A 327 -7.54 0.93 18.62
N VAL A 328 -8.15 1.73 17.75
CA VAL A 328 -7.89 1.71 16.30
C VAL A 328 -7.25 3.03 15.86
N ALA A 329 -6.25 2.95 14.99
CA ALA A 329 -5.53 4.12 14.50
C ALA A 329 -5.17 3.97 13.01
N GLY A 330 -5.31 5.05 12.25
CA GLY A 330 -4.94 5.11 10.86
C GLY A 330 -5.95 4.45 9.92
N VAL A 331 -5.47 4.07 8.74
CA VAL A 331 -6.31 3.62 7.62
C VAL A 331 -7.04 2.30 7.88
N CYS A 332 -6.63 1.51 8.86
CA CYS A 332 -7.32 0.27 9.22
C CYS A 332 -8.78 0.49 9.69
N GLN A 333 -9.13 1.71 10.14
CA GLN A 333 -10.49 2.12 10.47
C GLN A 333 -11.28 2.62 9.25
N GLY A 334 -10.59 3.04 8.21
CA GLY A 334 -11.18 3.59 6.97
C GLY A 334 -10.22 4.51 6.25
N PRO A 335 -10.46 4.78 4.97
CA PRO A 335 -9.58 5.63 4.16
C PRO A 335 -9.40 7.02 4.75
N LYS A 336 -8.16 7.45 4.93
CA LYS A 336 -7.76 8.80 5.40
C LYS A 336 -6.37 9.16 4.91
N ASP A 337 -6.08 10.44 4.88
CA ASP A 337 -4.77 10.96 4.50
C ASP A 337 -3.76 10.95 5.67
N ILE A 338 -2.55 11.41 5.42
CA ILE A 338 -1.48 11.43 6.42
C ILE A 338 -1.81 12.39 7.58
N PRO A 339 -2.27 13.64 7.36
CA PRO A 339 -2.67 14.54 8.45
C PRO A 339 -3.74 13.94 9.38
N ASP A 340 -4.81 13.37 8.83
CA ASP A 340 -5.87 12.71 9.59
C ASP A 340 -5.31 11.50 10.37
N THR A 341 -4.44 10.70 9.73
CA THR A 341 -3.79 9.55 10.37
C THR A 341 -2.93 9.97 11.56
N VAL A 342 -2.14 11.03 11.42
CA VAL A 342 -1.29 11.55 12.50
C VAL A 342 -2.13 12.11 13.64
N ALA A 343 -3.19 12.87 13.34
CA ALA A 343 -4.11 13.39 14.34
C ALA A 343 -4.78 12.25 15.14
N GLN A 344 -5.24 11.22 14.45
CA GLN A 344 -5.83 10.05 15.09
C GLN A 344 -4.82 9.27 15.95
N ALA A 345 -3.59 9.10 15.46
CA ALA A 345 -2.53 8.45 16.22
C ALA A 345 -2.21 9.21 17.52
N ALA A 346 -2.17 10.55 17.48
CA ALA A 346 -1.98 11.39 18.67
C ALA A 346 -3.13 11.22 19.67
N ALA A 347 -4.39 11.16 19.18
CA ALA A 347 -5.55 10.92 20.04
C ALA A 347 -5.51 9.54 20.72
N VAL A 348 -5.11 8.49 19.98
CA VAL A 348 -4.93 7.14 20.55
C VAL A 348 -3.81 7.14 21.59
N ALA A 349 -2.68 7.78 21.31
CA ALA A 349 -1.57 7.86 22.27
C ALA A 349 -1.99 8.54 23.58
N ALA A 350 -2.76 9.63 23.50
CA ALA A 350 -3.28 10.33 24.68
C ALA A 350 -4.23 9.43 25.52
N LYS A 351 -5.09 8.64 24.86
CA LYS A 351 -5.98 7.68 25.55
C LYS A 351 -5.21 6.52 26.20
N ALA A 352 -4.25 5.96 25.49
CA ALA A 352 -3.38 4.92 26.03
C ALA A 352 -2.58 5.44 27.23
N LEU A 353 -2.01 6.65 27.15
CA LEU A 353 -1.31 7.29 28.25
C LEU A 353 -2.21 7.51 29.47
N LYS A 354 -3.45 7.97 29.26
CA LYS A 354 -4.44 8.11 30.35
C LYS A 354 -4.66 6.79 31.08
N SER A 355 -4.80 5.69 30.34
CA SER A 355 -4.94 4.34 30.91
C SER A 355 -3.71 3.94 31.73
N ILE A 356 -2.50 4.20 31.24
CA ILE A 356 -1.23 3.89 31.92
C ILE A 356 -1.12 4.70 33.22
N VAL A 357 -1.36 6.02 33.18
CA VAL A 357 -1.24 6.91 34.34
C VAL A 357 -2.27 6.61 35.39
N SER A 358 -3.50 6.27 35.01
CA SER A 358 -4.56 5.92 35.96
C SER A 358 -4.41 4.52 36.54
N GLY A 359 -3.54 3.67 36.00
CA GLY A 359 -3.38 2.27 36.36
C GLY A 359 -4.63 1.42 36.10
N SER A 360 -5.56 1.94 35.27
CA SER A 360 -6.83 1.27 34.97
C SER A 360 -7.13 1.26 33.47
N ILE A 361 -7.56 0.10 32.99
CA ILE A 361 -8.11 -0.03 31.62
C ILE A 361 -9.58 0.38 31.70
N GLN A 362 -10.01 1.24 30.76
CA GLN A 362 -11.44 1.53 30.65
C GLN A 362 -12.18 0.21 30.34
N GLY A 363 -13.26 -0.06 31.06
CA GLY A 363 -14.11 -1.22 30.83
C GLY A 363 -14.72 -1.19 29.44
N SER A 364 -15.13 -2.36 28.97
CA SER A 364 -15.89 -2.45 27.70
C SER A 364 -17.15 -1.59 27.80
N ARG A 365 -17.42 -0.82 26.75
CA ARG A 365 -18.61 0.01 26.64
C ARG A 365 -19.51 -0.59 25.58
N HIS A 366 -20.80 -0.48 25.79
CA HIS A 366 -21.79 -0.84 24.76
C HIS A 366 -22.26 0.44 24.07
N ARG A 367 -22.48 0.38 22.77
CA ARG A 367 -23.22 1.43 22.07
C ARG A 367 -24.59 1.54 22.71
N LEU A 368 -24.96 2.77 23.06
CA LEU A 368 -26.31 3.03 23.51
C LEU A 368 -27.23 2.98 22.30
N THR A 369 -28.24 2.12 22.36
CA THR A 369 -29.32 2.13 21.37
C THR A 369 -30.26 3.31 21.66
N LEU A 370 -31.09 3.69 20.69
CA LEU A 370 -32.16 4.67 20.94
C LEU A 370 -33.03 4.25 22.12
N LEU A 371 -33.33 2.96 22.25
CA LEU A 371 -34.10 2.41 23.36
C LEU A 371 -33.40 2.63 24.71
N ASP A 372 -32.07 2.42 24.79
CA ASP A 372 -31.28 2.67 26.00
C ASP A 372 -31.32 4.16 26.41
N ILE A 373 -31.26 5.06 25.40
CA ILE A 373 -31.32 6.50 25.61
C ILE A 373 -32.71 6.91 26.13
N GLU A 374 -33.77 6.41 25.51
CA GLU A 374 -35.15 6.67 25.94
C GLU A 374 -35.43 6.14 27.35
N GLN A 375 -34.99 4.92 27.66
CA GLN A 375 -35.14 4.35 28.99
C GLN A 375 -34.38 5.17 30.05
N ARG A 376 -33.16 5.63 29.77
CA ARG A 376 -32.41 6.50 30.68
C ARG A 376 -33.04 7.88 30.81
N ALA A 377 -33.54 8.47 29.71
CA ALA A 377 -34.25 9.74 29.77
C ALA A 377 -35.51 9.63 30.66
N MET A 378 -36.29 8.57 30.48
CA MET A 378 -37.45 8.31 31.33
C MET A 378 -37.10 8.10 32.80
N SER A 379 -35.97 7.43 33.09
CA SER A 379 -35.52 7.22 34.49
C SER A 379 -34.97 8.48 35.17
N LEU A 380 -34.59 9.51 34.40
CA LEU A 380 -34.12 10.79 34.94
C LEU A 380 -35.26 11.82 35.04
N ALA A 381 -36.42 11.53 34.50
CA ALA A 381 -37.60 12.40 34.52
C ALA A 381 -38.56 12.08 35.71
N VAL A 382 -38.18 11.16 36.60
CA VAL A 382 -38.84 10.83 37.84
C VAL A 382 -38.00 11.38 39.01
#